data_9b78700a6e52e0a3e7a44a03bc24d6f0
#
_entry.id   9b78700a6e52e0a3e7a44a03bc24d6f0
#
_cell.length_a   1.000
_cell.length_b   1.000
_cell.length_c   1.000
_cell.angle_alpha   90.00
_cell.angle_beta   90.00
_cell.angle_gamma   90.00
#
_symmetry.space_group_name_H-M   'P 1'
#
loop_
_entity.id
_entity.type
_entity.pdbx_description
1 polymer ?
#
loop_
_entity_poly.entity_id
_entity_poly.type
_entity_poly.pdbx_seq_one_letter_code
_entity_poly.pdbx_strand_id
1 'polypeptide(L)'
;LKISDRPYKKLFIIFLIFLFIISGFVCFYVSHNFKNIKNYVEKHSNDKPFSVSLVLSVIKVESNFNADAVSSKNAKGLMQIKDDTFEFVCEKYDLDLSGSDIFDAEKNIIVGITYLGYLYEKYKDIDLALCAYNAGEGNIDKWLSDKRYSSDGKELENIPFKETDDYIKKIKFYERVFSVL
;
A
#
# COMPACT_ATOMS: atom_id res chain seq x y z
N LEU A 1 9.35 -53.02 30.26
CA LEU A 1 10.06 -51.74 30.32
C LEU A 1 9.02 -50.61 30.36
N LYS A 2 8.69 -50.11 31.58
CA LYS A 2 7.91 -48.89 31.74
C LYS A 2 8.74 -47.72 31.19
N ILE A 3 8.31 -47.17 30.09
CA ILE A 3 8.84 -45.92 29.57
C ILE A 3 8.50 -44.83 30.60
N SER A 4 9.51 -44.45 31.39
CA SER A 4 9.43 -43.36 32.35
C SER A 4 8.85 -42.14 31.68
N ASP A 5 7.68 -41.66 32.13
CA ASP A 5 7.06 -40.40 31.74
C ASP A 5 7.98 -39.24 32.16
N ARG A 6 8.92 -38.93 31.31
CA ARG A 6 9.87 -37.87 31.58
C ARG A 6 9.13 -36.52 31.51
N PRO A 7 9.08 -35.76 32.62
CA PRO A 7 8.23 -34.53 32.72
C PRO A 7 8.52 -33.50 31.61
N TYR A 8 9.73 -33.48 31.08
CA TYR A 8 10.08 -32.59 29.96
C TYR A 8 9.35 -32.92 28.65
N LYS A 9 8.93 -34.18 28.40
CA LYS A 9 8.14 -34.53 27.20
C LYS A 9 6.74 -33.93 27.27
N LYS A 10 6.10 -33.94 28.42
CA LYS A 10 4.80 -33.30 28.64
C LYS A 10 4.92 -31.78 28.48
N LEU A 11 5.98 -31.18 29.06
CA LEU A 11 6.24 -29.75 28.93
C LEU A 11 6.49 -29.35 27.48
N PHE A 12 7.24 -30.15 26.72
CA PHE A 12 7.50 -29.93 25.30
C PHE A 12 6.23 -30.00 24.44
N ILE A 13 5.34 -30.97 24.72
CA ILE A 13 4.06 -31.08 24.02
C ILE A 13 3.18 -29.86 24.31
N ILE A 14 3.10 -29.42 25.57
CA ILE A 14 2.34 -28.23 25.96
C ILE A 14 2.89 -26.99 25.22
N PHE A 15 4.23 -26.85 25.12
CA PHE A 15 4.89 -25.77 24.37
C PHE A 15 4.53 -25.80 22.88
N LEU A 16 4.52 -26.98 22.24
CA LEU A 16 4.12 -27.10 20.82
C LEU A 16 2.64 -26.76 20.61
N ILE A 17 1.75 -27.17 21.51
CA ILE A 17 0.33 -26.79 21.46
C ILE A 17 0.17 -25.29 21.60
N PHE A 18 0.91 -24.64 22.50
CA PHE A 18 0.89 -23.20 22.71
C PHE A 18 1.37 -22.45 21.45
N LEU A 19 2.46 -22.91 20.80
CA LEU A 19 2.93 -22.34 19.52
C LEU A 19 1.89 -22.50 18.41
N PHE A 20 1.20 -23.63 18.35
CA PHE A 20 0.15 -23.87 17.35
C PHE A 20 -1.05 -22.94 17.56
N ILE A 21 -1.47 -22.73 18.82
CA ILE A 21 -2.56 -21.79 19.15
C ILE A 21 -2.17 -20.36 18.79
N ILE A 22 -0.95 -19.93 19.12
CA ILE A 22 -0.44 -18.59 18.73
C ILE A 22 -0.43 -18.44 17.22
N SER A 23 0.10 -19.42 16.50
CA SER A 23 0.13 -19.39 15.02
C SER A 23 -1.28 -19.27 14.43
N GLY A 24 -2.25 -20.01 14.96
CA GLY A 24 -3.65 -19.93 14.56
C GLY A 24 -4.25 -18.54 14.81
N PHE A 25 -3.97 -17.96 15.98
CA PHE A 25 -4.43 -16.62 16.34
C PHE A 25 -3.82 -15.54 15.42
N VAL A 26 -2.51 -15.61 15.17
CA VAL A 26 -1.82 -14.67 14.25
C VAL A 26 -2.39 -14.79 12.83
N CYS A 27 -2.59 -16.01 12.35
CA CYS A 27 -3.14 -16.26 11.02
C CYS A 27 -4.58 -15.71 10.90
N PHE A 28 -5.41 -15.90 11.91
CA PHE A 28 -6.76 -15.34 11.99
C PHE A 28 -6.74 -13.80 11.99
N TYR A 29 -5.88 -13.21 12.82
CA TYR A 29 -5.76 -11.76 12.93
C TYR A 29 -5.32 -11.12 11.60
N VAL A 30 -4.29 -11.68 10.96
CA VAL A 30 -3.79 -11.19 9.66
C VAL A 30 -4.87 -11.32 8.57
N SER A 31 -5.57 -12.45 8.52
CA SER A 31 -6.65 -12.70 7.56
C SER A 31 -7.83 -11.73 7.76
N HIS A 32 -8.21 -11.49 9.01
CA HIS A 32 -9.29 -10.55 9.34
C HIS A 32 -8.93 -9.10 8.95
N ASN A 33 -7.71 -8.67 9.28
CA ASN A 33 -7.24 -7.33 8.93
C ASN A 33 -7.19 -7.12 7.42
N PHE A 34 -6.64 -8.09 6.67
CA PHE A 34 -6.62 -8.04 5.21
C PHE A 34 -8.02 -7.94 4.60
N LYS A 35 -8.99 -8.72 5.12
CA LYS A 35 -10.37 -8.67 4.66
C LYS A 35 -11.01 -7.28 4.85
N ASN A 36 -10.78 -6.64 6.00
CA ASN A 36 -11.28 -5.30 6.26
C ASN A 36 -10.69 -4.28 5.30
N ILE A 37 -9.36 -4.33 5.09
CA ILE A 37 -8.68 -3.45 4.13
C ILE A 37 -9.22 -3.66 2.72
N LYS A 38 -9.38 -4.92 2.28
CA LYS A 38 -9.96 -5.23 0.96
C LYS A 38 -11.36 -4.64 0.81
N ASN A 39 -12.23 -4.77 1.82
CA ASN A 39 -13.56 -4.18 1.80
C ASN A 39 -13.53 -2.65 1.66
N TYR A 40 -12.61 -1.95 2.36
CA TYR A 40 -12.47 -0.50 2.20
C TYR A 40 -12.00 -0.12 0.79
N VAL A 41 -11.01 -0.86 0.25
CA VAL A 41 -10.56 -0.64 -1.13
C VAL A 41 -11.68 -0.86 -2.13
N GLU A 42 -12.42 -1.96 -2.03
CA GLU A 42 -13.58 -2.25 -2.89
C GLU A 42 -14.64 -1.14 -2.83
N LYS A 43 -14.96 -0.67 -1.61
CA LYS A 43 -15.95 0.39 -1.40
C LYS A 43 -15.57 1.71 -2.07
N HIS A 44 -14.29 2.08 -2.05
CA HIS A 44 -13.82 3.41 -2.46
C HIS A 44 -13.12 3.47 -3.82
N SER A 45 -12.95 2.33 -4.53
CA SER A 45 -12.33 2.29 -5.87
C SER A 45 -13.30 1.99 -7.01
N ASN A 46 -14.58 1.77 -6.76
CA ASN A 46 -15.55 1.35 -7.78
C ASN A 46 -15.71 2.34 -8.94
N ASP A 47 -15.51 3.64 -8.71
CA ASP A 47 -15.63 4.72 -9.69
C ASP A 47 -14.27 5.18 -10.23
N LYS A 48 -13.19 4.48 -9.91
CA LYS A 48 -11.82 4.84 -10.29
C LYS A 48 -11.34 4.07 -11.53
N PRO A 49 -10.44 4.66 -12.31
CA PRO A 49 -9.93 4.05 -13.55
C PRO A 49 -8.87 2.96 -13.31
N PHE A 50 -8.76 2.44 -12.12
CA PHE A 50 -7.80 1.41 -11.74
C PHE A 50 -8.44 0.34 -10.86
N SER A 51 -7.87 -0.88 -10.91
CA SER A 51 -8.43 -2.06 -10.26
C SER A 51 -8.24 -2.07 -8.73
N VAL A 52 -9.09 -2.82 -8.03
CA VAL A 52 -8.90 -3.15 -6.60
C VAL A 52 -7.55 -3.81 -6.37
N SER A 53 -7.11 -4.70 -7.27
CA SER A 53 -5.80 -5.36 -7.19
C SER A 53 -4.63 -4.38 -7.28
N LEU A 54 -4.75 -3.31 -8.07
CA LEU A 54 -3.74 -2.25 -8.11
C LEU A 54 -3.63 -1.53 -6.77
N VAL A 55 -4.75 -1.10 -6.18
CA VAL A 55 -4.75 -0.39 -4.89
C VAL A 55 -4.20 -1.27 -3.77
N LEU A 56 -4.60 -2.55 -3.71
CA LEU A 56 -4.05 -3.51 -2.76
C LEU A 56 -2.54 -3.69 -2.93
N SER A 57 -2.04 -3.60 -4.17
CA SER A 57 -0.60 -3.68 -4.47
C SER A 57 0.16 -2.46 -3.99
N VAL A 58 -0.42 -1.27 -4.13
CA VAL A 58 0.13 -0.04 -3.55
C VAL A 58 0.23 -0.19 -2.03
N ILE A 59 -0.86 -0.56 -1.34
CA ILE A 59 -0.87 -0.78 0.12
C ILE A 59 0.17 -1.83 0.54
N LYS A 60 0.31 -2.92 -0.23
CA LYS A 60 1.31 -3.96 0.02
C LYS A 60 2.73 -3.41 -0.04
N VAL A 61 3.04 -2.61 -1.04
CA VAL A 61 4.39 -2.07 -1.26
C VAL A 61 4.70 -0.94 -0.28
N GLU A 62 3.72 -0.08 0.04
CA GLU A 62 3.88 1.07 0.93
C GLU A 62 4.03 0.68 2.40
N SER A 63 3.15 -0.16 2.92
CA SER A 63 3.06 -0.44 4.36
C SER A 63 3.09 -1.93 4.72
N ASN A 64 3.05 -2.82 3.73
CA ASN A 64 2.82 -4.25 3.97
C ASN A 64 1.53 -4.52 4.79
N PHE A 65 0.46 -3.74 4.53
CA PHE A 65 -0.82 -3.76 5.26
C PHE A 65 -0.73 -3.35 6.74
N ASN A 66 0.30 -2.61 7.12
CA ASN A 66 0.44 -2.06 8.47
C ASN A 66 -0.18 -0.64 8.52
N ALA A 67 -1.31 -0.49 9.23
CA ALA A 67 -1.99 0.80 9.37
C ALA A 67 -1.17 1.81 10.20
N ASP A 68 -0.29 1.34 11.08
CA ASP A 68 0.54 2.17 11.96
C ASP A 68 1.94 2.47 11.35
N ALA A 69 2.15 2.17 10.06
CA ALA A 69 3.45 2.37 9.43
C ALA A 69 3.81 3.85 9.34
N VAL A 70 5.06 4.16 9.66
CA VAL A 70 5.66 5.50 9.49
C VAL A 70 7.02 5.34 8.81
N SER A 71 7.21 6.03 7.68
CA SER A 71 8.49 6.02 6.96
C SER A 71 9.47 7.05 7.52
N SER A 72 10.74 6.94 7.12
CA SER A 72 11.77 7.94 7.43
C SER A 72 11.47 9.33 6.82
N LYS A 73 10.59 9.39 5.82
CA LYS A 73 10.13 10.64 5.17
C LYS A 73 8.80 11.14 5.76
N ASN A 74 8.38 10.63 6.93
CA ASN A 74 7.13 10.95 7.63
C ASN A 74 5.86 10.65 6.82
N ALA A 75 5.89 9.68 5.92
CA ALA A 75 4.70 9.15 5.28
C ALA A 75 4.04 8.13 6.22
N LYS A 76 2.71 8.11 6.29
CA LYS A 76 1.93 7.45 7.36
C LYS A 76 0.83 6.54 6.82
N GLY A 77 0.57 5.47 7.55
CA GLY A 77 -0.57 4.59 7.35
C GLY A 77 -0.44 3.62 6.17
N LEU A 78 -1.55 3.00 5.80
CA LEU A 78 -1.62 1.94 4.80
C LEU A 78 -1.08 2.34 3.43
N MET A 79 -1.39 3.55 2.97
CA MET A 79 -0.99 4.09 1.67
C MET A 79 0.14 5.12 1.77
N GLN A 80 0.80 5.24 2.95
CA GLN A 80 1.96 6.10 3.19
C GLN A 80 1.74 7.54 2.74
N ILE A 81 0.68 8.16 3.26
CA ILE A 81 0.30 9.53 2.95
C ILE A 81 1.07 10.50 3.88
N LYS A 82 1.58 11.60 3.31
CA LYS A 82 2.15 12.71 4.07
C LYS A 82 1.06 13.67 4.53
N ASP A 83 1.32 14.39 5.62
CA ASP A 83 0.36 15.35 6.17
C ASP A 83 -0.06 16.41 5.12
N ASP A 84 0.91 16.99 4.39
CA ASP A 84 0.63 17.97 3.33
C ASP A 84 -0.24 17.38 2.20
N THR A 85 -0.03 16.10 1.85
CA THR A 85 -0.83 15.41 0.83
C THR A 85 -2.25 15.13 1.35
N PHE A 86 -2.36 14.78 2.63
CA PHE A 86 -3.66 14.55 3.28
C PHE A 86 -4.51 15.83 3.27
N GLU A 87 -3.92 16.94 3.71
CA GLU A 87 -4.57 18.26 3.70
C GLU A 87 -4.95 18.69 2.29
N PHE A 88 -4.01 18.62 1.34
CA PHE A 88 -4.27 18.95 -0.07
C PHE A 88 -5.45 18.18 -0.66
N VAL A 89 -5.52 16.87 -0.42
CA VAL A 89 -6.61 16.03 -0.95
C VAL A 89 -7.93 16.37 -0.29
N CYS A 90 -7.94 16.56 1.03
CA CYS A 90 -9.15 16.94 1.76
C CYS A 90 -9.72 18.27 1.26
N GLU A 91 -8.88 19.30 1.11
CA GLU A 91 -9.30 20.61 0.61
C GLU A 91 -9.77 20.55 -0.84
N LYS A 92 -8.97 19.91 -1.72
CA LYS A 92 -9.27 19.87 -3.16
C LYS A 92 -10.56 19.13 -3.51
N TYR A 93 -10.91 18.10 -2.76
CA TYR A 93 -12.05 17.22 -3.04
C TYR A 93 -13.18 17.37 -2.03
N ASP A 94 -13.12 18.40 -1.16
CA ASP A 94 -14.13 18.70 -0.12
C ASP A 94 -14.46 17.46 0.74
N LEU A 95 -13.40 16.74 1.15
CA LEU A 95 -13.55 15.58 2.01
C LEU A 95 -13.64 16.05 3.47
N ASP A 96 -14.76 15.75 4.14
CA ASP A 96 -14.94 16.04 5.57
C ASP A 96 -14.13 15.06 6.45
N LEU A 97 -12.81 15.12 6.30
CA LEU A 97 -11.83 14.35 7.06
C LEU A 97 -10.89 15.23 7.89
N SER A 98 -11.16 16.53 7.97
CA SER A 98 -10.38 17.50 8.75
C SER A 98 -10.36 17.10 10.23
N GLY A 99 -9.15 17.09 10.83
CA GLY A 99 -8.96 16.64 12.21
C GLY A 99 -9.06 15.11 12.42
N SER A 100 -9.19 14.34 11.36
CA SER A 100 -9.19 12.89 11.43
C SER A 100 -7.77 12.33 11.63
N ASP A 101 -7.71 11.15 12.26
CA ASP A 101 -6.45 10.42 12.39
C ASP A 101 -6.02 9.87 11.03
N ILE A 102 -4.85 10.27 10.55
CA ILE A 102 -4.25 9.77 9.31
C ILE A 102 -3.93 8.27 9.37
N PHE A 103 -3.88 7.68 10.58
CA PHE A 103 -3.69 6.24 10.79
C PHE A 103 -5.01 5.46 10.77
N ASP A 104 -6.18 6.14 10.72
CA ASP A 104 -7.45 5.46 10.47
C ASP A 104 -7.39 4.76 9.11
N ALA A 105 -7.58 3.45 9.10
CA ALA A 105 -7.38 2.61 7.93
C ALA A 105 -8.27 3.02 6.74
N GLU A 106 -9.56 3.27 6.99
CA GLU A 106 -10.49 3.64 5.92
C GLU A 106 -10.18 5.04 5.37
N LYS A 107 -9.90 6.01 6.24
CA LYS A 107 -9.61 7.39 5.83
C LYS A 107 -8.29 7.51 5.07
N ASN A 108 -7.25 6.80 5.50
CA ASN A 108 -5.98 6.72 4.80
C ASN A 108 -6.15 6.14 3.39
N ILE A 109 -6.97 5.09 3.24
CA ILE A 109 -7.32 4.50 1.95
C ILE A 109 -8.10 5.49 1.07
N ILE A 110 -9.10 6.18 1.61
CA ILE A 110 -9.88 7.19 0.85
C ILE A 110 -8.94 8.26 0.29
N VAL A 111 -8.09 8.84 1.13
CA VAL A 111 -7.15 9.88 0.70
C VAL A 111 -6.14 9.35 -0.31
N GLY A 112 -5.58 8.16 -0.07
CA GLY A 112 -4.61 7.54 -0.98
C GLY A 112 -5.19 7.21 -2.36
N ILE A 113 -6.39 6.65 -2.41
CA ILE A 113 -7.11 6.37 -3.66
C ILE A 113 -7.43 7.68 -4.40
N THR A 114 -7.90 8.70 -3.68
CA THR A 114 -8.23 10.01 -4.26
C THR A 114 -6.98 10.69 -4.81
N TYR A 115 -5.85 10.64 -4.09
CA TYR A 115 -4.58 11.17 -4.57
C TYR A 115 -4.05 10.42 -5.80
N LEU A 116 -4.10 9.09 -5.80
CA LEU A 116 -3.73 8.30 -6.98
C LEU A 116 -4.63 8.64 -8.18
N GLY A 117 -5.93 8.83 -7.94
CA GLY A 117 -6.88 9.29 -8.95
C GLY A 117 -6.52 10.68 -9.51
N TYR A 118 -6.15 11.63 -8.64
CA TYR A 118 -5.66 12.94 -9.06
C TYR A 118 -4.43 12.84 -9.97
N LEU A 119 -3.46 12.03 -9.61
CA LEU A 119 -2.25 11.83 -10.40
C LEU A 119 -2.56 11.16 -11.75
N TYR A 120 -3.47 10.19 -11.76
CA TYR A 120 -3.93 9.57 -13.00
C TYR A 120 -4.63 10.58 -13.92
N GLU A 121 -5.49 11.44 -13.39
CA GLU A 121 -6.14 12.48 -14.18
C GLU A 121 -5.14 13.48 -14.75
N LYS A 122 -4.06 13.79 -14.02
CA LYS A 122 -2.99 14.68 -14.49
C LYS A 122 -2.17 14.07 -15.63
N TYR A 123 -1.76 12.81 -15.50
CA TYR A 123 -0.84 12.17 -16.43
C TYR A 123 -1.52 11.28 -17.49
N LYS A 124 -2.77 10.88 -17.29
CA LYS A 124 -3.55 9.95 -18.14
C LYS A 124 -2.85 8.61 -18.40
N ASP A 125 -1.89 8.27 -17.56
CA ASP A 125 -1.11 7.04 -17.58
C ASP A 125 -0.92 6.53 -16.16
N ILE A 126 -1.17 5.24 -15.94
CA ILE A 126 -1.13 4.66 -14.59
C ILE A 126 0.30 4.47 -14.10
N ASP A 127 1.25 4.16 -14.98
CA ASP A 127 2.65 4.00 -14.59
C ASP A 127 3.24 5.36 -14.20
N LEU A 128 2.93 6.44 -14.93
CA LEU A 128 3.32 7.80 -14.56
C LEU A 128 2.65 8.26 -13.26
N ALA A 129 1.38 7.92 -13.06
CA ALA A 129 0.68 8.23 -11.81
C ALA A 129 1.33 7.53 -10.60
N LEU A 130 1.70 6.25 -10.73
CA LEU A 130 2.42 5.50 -9.71
C LEU A 130 3.84 6.04 -9.49
N CYS A 131 4.55 6.42 -10.57
CA CYS A 131 5.85 7.10 -10.46
C CYS A 131 5.72 8.41 -9.69
N ALA A 132 4.69 9.21 -9.98
CA ALA A 132 4.42 10.48 -9.30
C ALA A 132 4.03 10.27 -7.84
N TYR A 133 3.27 9.23 -7.55
CA TYR A 133 2.92 8.84 -6.18
C TYR A 133 4.16 8.60 -5.32
N ASN A 134 5.13 7.85 -5.84
CA ASN A 134 6.36 7.50 -5.12
C ASN A 134 7.42 8.62 -5.15
N ALA A 135 7.69 9.19 -6.33
CA ALA A 135 8.78 10.15 -6.51
C ALA A 135 8.35 11.61 -6.34
N GLY A 136 7.04 11.87 -6.33
CA GLY A 136 6.45 13.22 -6.35
C GLY A 136 6.31 13.78 -7.77
N GLU A 137 5.18 14.46 -8.02
CA GLU A 137 4.82 14.99 -9.34
C GLU A 137 5.85 15.98 -9.92
N GLY A 138 6.50 16.79 -9.08
CA GLY A 138 7.55 17.71 -9.55
C GLY A 138 8.77 17.01 -10.16
N ASN A 139 9.08 15.76 -9.77
CA ASN A 139 10.12 14.98 -10.44
C ASN A 139 9.63 14.43 -11.77
N ILE A 140 8.40 13.97 -11.84
CA ILE A 140 7.83 13.45 -13.09
C ILE A 140 7.75 14.57 -14.14
N ASP A 141 7.27 15.75 -13.77
CA ASP A 141 7.21 16.91 -14.68
C ASP A 141 8.60 17.29 -15.22
N LYS A 142 9.65 17.25 -14.38
CA LYS A 142 11.04 17.45 -14.80
C LYS A 142 11.53 16.34 -15.74
N TRP A 143 11.25 15.07 -15.44
CA TRP A 143 11.71 13.96 -16.26
C TRP A 143 11.02 13.94 -17.62
N LEU A 144 9.73 14.23 -17.69
CA LEU A 144 9.00 14.33 -18.94
C LEU A 144 9.51 15.50 -19.83
N SER A 145 10.00 16.59 -19.23
CA SER A 145 10.58 17.71 -19.97
C SER A 145 12.02 17.48 -20.43
N ASP A 146 12.69 16.44 -19.95
CA ASP A 146 14.09 16.16 -20.25
C ASP A 146 14.23 15.06 -21.31
N LYS A 147 14.82 15.41 -22.46
CA LYS A 147 15.02 14.51 -23.60
C LYS A 147 15.85 13.27 -23.31
N ARG A 148 16.55 13.21 -22.16
CA ARG A 148 17.28 12.01 -21.72
C ARG A 148 16.35 10.94 -21.17
N TYR A 149 15.14 11.30 -20.75
CA TYR A 149 14.20 10.41 -20.07
C TYR A 149 12.87 10.25 -20.82
N SER A 150 12.53 11.24 -21.67
CA SER A 150 11.31 11.25 -22.46
C SER A 150 11.56 11.93 -23.81
N SER A 151 11.35 11.21 -24.89
CA SER A 151 11.54 11.77 -26.24
C SER A 151 10.35 12.65 -26.68
N ASP A 152 9.14 12.33 -26.22
CA ASP A 152 7.90 12.99 -26.63
C ASP A 152 7.26 13.88 -25.55
N GLY A 153 7.78 13.83 -24.32
CA GLY A 153 7.25 14.56 -23.18
C GLY A 153 5.98 13.96 -22.58
N LYS A 154 5.62 12.72 -22.97
CA LYS A 154 4.39 12.04 -22.52
C LYS A 154 4.67 10.74 -21.80
N GLU A 155 5.70 10.01 -22.18
CA GLU A 155 6.09 8.74 -21.61
C GLU A 155 7.53 8.78 -21.11
N LEU A 156 7.85 8.05 -20.04
CA LEU A 156 9.21 7.88 -19.55
C LEU A 156 9.83 6.60 -20.17
N GLU A 157 10.86 6.77 -20.99
CA GLU A 157 11.66 5.67 -21.53
C GLU A 157 12.55 5.04 -20.45
N ASN A 158 12.95 5.84 -19.45
CA ASN A 158 13.74 5.41 -18.31
C ASN A 158 13.30 6.16 -17.04
N ILE A 159 13.16 5.46 -15.95
CA ILE A 159 12.88 6.05 -14.63
C ILE A 159 14.22 6.35 -13.95
N PRO A 160 14.58 7.64 -13.72
CA PRO A 160 15.90 8.00 -13.20
C PRO A 160 16.19 7.50 -11.77
N PHE A 161 15.16 7.41 -10.94
CA PHE A 161 15.30 6.92 -9.57
C PHE A 161 15.09 5.42 -9.51
N LYS A 162 16.16 4.69 -9.14
CA LYS A 162 16.08 3.23 -8.98
C LYS A 162 15.01 2.82 -7.96
N GLU A 163 14.81 3.59 -6.90
CA GLU A 163 13.75 3.34 -5.90
C GLU A 163 12.38 3.31 -6.57
N THR A 164 12.08 4.28 -7.44
CA THR A 164 10.80 4.40 -8.15
C THR A 164 10.64 3.30 -9.21
N ASP A 165 11.70 2.96 -9.94
CA ASP A 165 11.68 1.85 -10.90
C ASP A 165 11.40 0.50 -10.20
N ASP A 166 12.07 0.25 -9.09
CA ASP A 166 11.83 -0.96 -8.27
C ASP A 166 10.41 -0.95 -7.66
N TYR A 167 9.88 0.22 -7.29
CA TYR A 167 8.51 0.40 -6.79
C TYR A 167 7.47 -0.04 -7.82
N ILE A 168 7.56 0.46 -9.06
CA ILE A 168 6.66 0.08 -10.15
C ILE A 168 6.70 -1.43 -10.40
N LYS A 169 7.90 -2.02 -10.47
CA LYS A 169 8.07 -3.46 -10.68
C LYS A 169 7.40 -4.30 -9.59
N LYS A 170 7.52 -3.87 -8.32
CA LYS A 170 6.86 -4.54 -7.18
C LYS A 170 5.34 -4.43 -7.28
N ILE A 171 4.80 -3.25 -7.61
CA ILE A 171 3.35 -3.06 -7.76
C ILE A 171 2.82 -3.97 -8.86
N LYS A 172 3.42 -3.98 -10.05
CA LYS A 172 3.01 -4.86 -11.16
C LYS A 172 3.09 -6.35 -10.81
N PHE A 173 4.06 -6.74 -10.00
CA PHE A 173 4.14 -8.11 -9.49
C PHE A 173 2.95 -8.43 -8.57
N TYR A 174 2.70 -7.58 -7.56
CA TYR A 174 1.62 -7.84 -6.61
C TYR A 174 0.22 -7.68 -7.22
N GLU A 175 0.04 -6.80 -8.21
CA GLU A 175 -1.21 -6.66 -8.92
C GLU A 175 -1.63 -7.96 -9.61
N ARG A 176 -0.69 -8.69 -10.23
CA ARG A 176 -0.94 -10.03 -10.78
C ARG A 176 -1.30 -11.04 -9.68
N VAL A 177 -0.67 -10.94 -8.51
CA VAL A 177 -0.98 -11.81 -7.37
C VAL A 177 -2.39 -11.54 -6.85
N PHE A 178 -2.77 -10.26 -6.68
CA PHE A 178 -4.08 -9.90 -6.15
C PHE A 178 -5.22 -9.99 -7.17
N SER A 179 -4.92 -10.02 -8.47
CA SER A 179 -5.96 -10.18 -9.50
C SER A 179 -6.58 -11.58 -9.53
N VAL A 180 -5.99 -12.56 -8.87
CA VAL A 180 -6.48 -13.95 -8.79
C VAL A 180 -7.08 -14.29 -7.42
N LEU A 181 -7.15 -13.31 -6.47
CA LEU A 181 -7.75 -13.43 -5.15
C LEU A 181 -9.12 -12.74 -5.09
#